data_41000f7e25566e2c7e50de8e1c3a9ba9
#
_entry.id   41000f7e25566e2c7e50de8e1c3a9ba9
#
_cell.length_a   1.000
_cell.length_b   1.000
_cell.length_c   1.000
_cell.angle_alpha   90.00
_cell.angle_beta   90.00
_cell.angle_gamma   90.00
#
_symmetry.space_group_name_H-M   'P 1'
#
loop_
_entity.id
_entity.type
_entity.pdbx_description
1 polymer ?
#
loop_
_entity_poly.entity_id
_entity_poly.type
_entity_poly.pdbx_seq_one_letter_code
_entity_poly.pdbx_strand_id
1 'polypeptide(L)'
;FFDAVDTVKFSLAVYSDMISTMTVNVEKMEQAVSKDFSNATDLADYLVRKGLPFRQAHEVVGKCVAYAIHQGKFLPEISLEEYKTFSALFEEDLLEALQPENCVAARTSYGGPAFSENAKQFSRGDVLLAEQQVVLDDLKARI
;
A
#
# COMPACT_ATOMS: atom_id res chain seq x y z
N PHE A 1 11.77 -26.59 -24.15
CA PHE A 1 10.57 -25.77 -24.36
C PHE A 1 9.32 -26.43 -23.72
N PHE A 2 8.98 -27.68 -24.11
CA PHE A 2 7.77 -28.37 -23.62
C PHE A 2 7.79 -28.59 -22.11
N ASP A 3 8.92 -28.96 -21.55
CA ASP A 3 9.10 -29.10 -20.09
C ASP A 3 8.82 -27.78 -19.34
N ALA A 4 9.28 -26.65 -19.89
CA ALA A 4 8.99 -25.35 -19.34
C ALA A 4 7.48 -25.01 -19.39
N VAL A 5 6.79 -25.37 -20.48
CA VAL A 5 5.35 -25.19 -20.62
C VAL A 5 4.59 -26.01 -19.58
N ASP A 6 4.96 -27.27 -19.38
CA ASP A 6 4.32 -28.15 -18.40
C ASP A 6 4.54 -27.65 -16.97
N THR A 7 5.75 -27.20 -16.67
CA THR A 7 6.09 -26.59 -15.38
C THR A 7 5.23 -25.35 -15.11
N VAL A 8 5.08 -24.44 -16.08
CA VAL A 8 4.25 -23.22 -15.93
C VAL A 8 2.78 -23.60 -15.74
N LYS A 9 2.23 -24.53 -16.54
CA LYS A 9 0.83 -24.97 -16.41
C LYS A 9 0.55 -25.53 -15.00
N PHE A 10 1.43 -26.40 -14.51
CA PHE A 10 1.30 -26.98 -13.19
C PHE A 10 1.39 -25.91 -12.09
N SER A 11 2.37 -25.00 -12.20
CA SER A 11 2.53 -23.89 -11.25
C SER A 11 1.31 -22.99 -11.19
N LEU A 12 0.71 -22.65 -12.33
CA LEU A 12 -0.50 -21.83 -12.39
C LEU A 12 -1.72 -22.52 -11.75
N ALA A 13 -1.86 -23.84 -11.96
CA ALA A 13 -2.94 -24.61 -11.32
C ALA A 13 -2.80 -24.58 -9.79
N VAL A 14 -1.61 -24.89 -9.28
CA VAL A 14 -1.32 -24.86 -7.83
C VAL A 14 -1.50 -23.45 -7.26
N TYR A 15 -1.06 -22.40 -7.98
CA TYR A 15 -1.19 -21.01 -7.56
C TYR A 15 -2.66 -20.59 -7.46
N SER A 16 -3.50 -21.05 -8.40
CA SER A 16 -4.96 -20.79 -8.35
C SER A 16 -5.57 -21.36 -7.07
N ASP A 17 -5.24 -22.60 -6.70
CA ASP A 17 -5.72 -23.23 -5.49
C ASP A 17 -5.20 -22.53 -4.22
N MET A 18 -3.93 -22.12 -4.23
CA MET A 18 -3.34 -21.36 -3.13
C MET A 18 -4.08 -20.04 -2.88
N ILE A 19 -4.41 -19.30 -3.94
CA ILE A 19 -5.14 -18.03 -3.80
C ILE A 19 -6.57 -18.26 -3.31
N SER A 20 -7.25 -19.28 -3.84
CA SER A 20 -8.65 -19.57 -3.48
C SER A 20 -8.83 -20.04 -2.03
N THR A 21 -7.76 -20.64 -1.45
CA THR A 21 -7.76 -21.16 -0.07
C THR A 21 -7.05 -20.26 0.92
N MET A 22 -6.52 -19.12 0.46
CA MET A 22 -5.79 -18.18 1.30
C MET A 22 -6.72 -17.53 2.34
N THR A 23 -6.29 -17.54 3.59
CA THR A 23 -6.93 -16.82 4.70
C THR A 23 -6.10 -15.60 5.11
N VAL A 24 -6.73 -14.44 5.18
CA VAL A 24 -6.10 -13.21 5.63
C VAL A 24 -6.26 -13.07 7.13
N ASN A 25 -5.16 -12.98 7.88
CA ASN A 25 -5.19 -12.70 9.30
C ASN A 25 -5.21 -11.18 9.52
N VAL A 26 -6.41 -10.60 9.45
CA VAL A 26 -6.63 -9.15 9.51
C VAL A 26 -6.04 -8.56 10.78
N GLU A 27 -6.30 -9.17 11.94
CA GLU A 27 -5.84 -8.65 13.23
C GLU A 27 -4.30 -8.57 13.32
N LYS A 28 -3.59 -9.61 12.83
CA LYS A 28 -2.12 -9.58 12.82
C LYS A 28 -1.56 -8.56 11.85
N MET A 29 -2.20 -8.40 10.69
CA MET A 29 -1.77 -7.40 9.70
C MET A 29 -1.98 -5.98 10.22
N GLU A 30 -3.12 -5.71 10.86
CA GLU A 30 -3.43 -4.42 11.48
C GLU A 30 -2.46 -4.09 12.63
N GLN A 31 -2.19 -5.07 13.50
CA GLN A 31 -1.18 -4.91 14.55
C GLN A 31 0.23 -4.65 14.02
N ALA A 32 0.60 -5.29 12.92
CA ALA A 32 1.92 -5.08 12.30
C ALA A 32 2.08 -3.65 11.80
N VAL A 33 1.06 -3.11 11.13
CA VAL A 33 1.08 -1.72 10.60
C VAL A 33 1.02 -0.67 11.71
N SER A 34 0.32 -0.95 12.82
CA SER A 34 0.20 -0.01 13.93
C SER A 34 1.44 0.05 14.83
N LYS A 35 2.33 -0.94 14.75
CA LYS A 35 3.52 -1.08 15.61
C LYS A 35 4.82 -1.05 14.81
N ASP A 36 4.88 -0.20 13.81
CA ASP A 36 6.09 0.04 13.04
C ASP A 36 6.19 1.51 12.61
N PHE A 37 7.17 1.83 11.76
CA PHE A 37 7.37 3.15 11.20
C PHE A 37 7.07 3.20 9.69
N SER A 38 6.23 2.30 9.17
CA SER A 38 5.86 2.25 7.75
C SER A 38 5.20 3.54 7.26
N ASN A 39 4.47 4.23 8.16
CA ASN A 39 3.84 5.52 7.91
C ASN A 39 4.81 6.73 7.94
N ALA A 40 6.10 6.53 8.17
CA ALA A 40 7.08 7.62 8.13
C ALA A 40 7.15 8.29 6.75
N THR A 41 6.97 7.53 5.67
CA THR A 41 6.89 8.09 4.31
C THR A 41 5.65 8.97 4.14
N ASP A 42 4.52 8.57 4.70
CA ASP A 42 3.27 9.35 4.67
C ASP A 42 3.40 10.64 5.46
N LEU A 43 4.14 10.61 6.57
CA LEU A 43 4.49 11.80 7.34
C LEU A 43 5.36 12.79 6.51
N ALA A 44 6.31 12.28 5.72
CA ALA A 44 7.10 13.11 4.81
C ALA A 44 6.24 13.70 3.70
N ASP A 45 5.38 12.89 3.08
CA ASP A 45 4.44 13.33 2.05
C ASP A 45 3.45 14.37 2.59
N TYR A 46 3.03 14.24 3.86
CA TYR A 46 2.21 15.25 4.54
C TYR A 46 2.91 16.61 4.57
N LEU A 47 4.16 16.67 5.02
CA LEU A 47 4.94 17.91 5.05
C LEU A 47 5.17 18.48 3.64
N VAL A 48 5.38 17.63 2.64
CA VAL A 48 5.52 18.05 1.24
C VAL A 48 4.23 18.70 0.74
N ARG A 49 3.06 18.14 1.06
CA ARG A 49 1.76 18.75 0.73
C ARG A 49 1.55 20.10 1.42
N LYS A 50 2.14 20.31 2.61
CA LYS A 50 2.16 21.61 3.31
C LYS A 50 3.24 22.56 2.77
N GLY A 51 3.96 22.17 1.70
CA GLY A 51 4.92 23.05 0.99
C GLY A 51 6.38 22.88 1.38
N LEU A 52 6.72 21.92 2.25
CA LEU A 52 8.12 21.67 2.61
C LEU A 52 8.82 20.86 1.49
N PRO A 53 10.02 21.26 1.02
CA PRO A 53 10.77 20.44 0.07
C PRO A 53 11.05 19.03 0.61
N PHE A 54 10.91 17.99 -0.23
CA PHE A 54 11.00 16.57 0.18
C PHE A 54 12.25 16.26 1.02
N ARG A 55 13.41 16.79 0.64
CA ARG A 55 14.66 16.56 1.40
C ARG A 55 14.58 17.08 2.84
N GLN A 56 13.95 18.24 3.04
CA GLN A 56 13.74 18.82 4.38
C GLN A 56 12.65 18.04 5.13
N ALA A 57 11.57 17.67 4.46
CA ALA A 57 10.53 16.82 5.05
C ALA A 57 11.11 15.51 5.57
N HIS A 58 11.95 14.84 4.78
CA HIS A 58 12.63 13.59 5.18
C HIS A 58 13.55 13.80 6.39
N GLU A 59 14.27 14.92 6.47
CA GLU A 59 15.10 15.24 7.64
C GLU A 59 14.26 15.45 8.90
N VAL A 60 13.14 16.20 8.81
CA VAL A 60 12.21 16.41 9.92
C VAL A 60 11.63 15.08 10.38
N VAL A 61 11.18 14.24 9.46
CA VAL A 61 10.62 12.92 9.78
C VAL A 61 11.65 12.01 10.43
N GLY A 62 12.90 12.04 9.97
CA GLY A 62 13.99 11.30 10.63
C GLY A 62 14.16 11.70 12.10
N LYS A 63 14.01 12.98 12.42
CA LYS A 63 14.05 13.48 13.81
C LYS A 63 12.82 12.99 14.61
N CYS A 64 11.64 13.00 14.01
CA CYS A 64 10.42 12.48 14.64
C CYS A 64 10.54 10.98 14.96
N VAL A 65 11.05 10.17 14.01
CA VAL A 65 11.27 8.73 14.19
C VAL A 65 12.30 8.48 15.31
N ALA A 66 13.43 9.19 15.29
CA ALA A 66 14.44 9.06 16.33
C ALA A 66 13.89 9.43 17.72
N TYR A 67 13.08 10.47 17.81
CA TYR A 67 12.38 10.85 19.03
C TYR A 67 11.40 9.76 19.50
N ALA A 68 10.57 9.24 18.59
CA ALA A 68 9.61 8.18 18.89
C ALA A 68 10.32 6.94 19.46
N ILE A 69 11.39 6.49 18.82
CA ILE A 69 12.21 5.35 19.28
C ILE A 69 12.77 5.62 20.68
N HIS A 70 13.30 6.81 20.93
CA HIS A 70 13.86 7.18 22.23
C HIS A 70 12.80 7.21 23.33
N GLN A 71 11.56 7.59 23.00
CA GLN A 71 10.44 7.61 23.94
C GLN A 71 9.72 6.25 24.07
N GLY A 72 10.11 5.24 23.30
CA GLY A 72 9.42 3.94 23.25
C GLY A 72 8.00 4.06 22.65
N LYS A 73 7.78 5.02 21.76
CA LYS A 73 6.50 5.31 21.09
C LYS A 73 6.58 4.98 19.59
N PHE A 74 5.43 4.85 18.97
CA PHE A 74 5.28 4.89 17.49
C PHE A 74 4.76 6.25 17.04
N LEU A 75 4.87 6.55 15.72
CA LEU A 75 4.48 7.86 15.19
C LEU A 75 3.03 8.27 15.56
N PRO A 76 2.00 7.40 15.51
CA PRO A 76 0.65 7.78 15.91
C PRO A 76 0.49 8.10 17.41
N GLU A 77 1.46 7.73 18.25
CA GLU A 77 1.42 7.96 19.70
C GLU A 77 2.10 9.26 20.13
N ILE A 78 2.71 9.99 19.17
CA ILE A 78 3.29 11.30 19.40
C ILE A 78 2.17 12.34 19.38
N SER A 79 2.12 13.22 20.37
CA SER A 79 1.13 14.30 20.42
C SER A 79 1.45 15.39 19.37
N LEU A 80 0.43 16.16 19.01
CA LEU A 80 0.60 17.26 18.08
C LEU A 80 1.59 18.32 18.61
N GLU A 81 1.58 18.57 19.92
CA GLU A 81 2.52 19.49 20.57
C GLU A 81 3.96 19.01 20.41
N GLU A 82 4.21 17.70 20.60
CA GLU A 82 5.52 17.10 20.37
C GLU A 82 5.93 17.23 18.89
N TYR A 83 5.03 16.95 17.95
CA TYR A 83 5.29 17.13 16.51
C TYR A 83 5.64 18.59 16.14
N LYS A 84 4.93 19.56 16.71
CA LYS A 84 5.19 20.99 16.48
C LYS A 84 6.57 21.45 16.93
N THR A 85 7.26 20.70 17.80
CA THR A 85 8.66 21.01 18.15
C THR A 85 9.63 20.74 17.00
N PHE A 86 9.26 19.86 16.06
CA PHE A 86 10.08 19.53 14.88
C PHE A 86 9.73 20.38 13.66
N SER A 87 8.45 20.74 13.48
CA SER A 87 7.98 21.61 12.41
C SER A 87 6.65 22.27 12.78
N ALA A 88 6.57 23.59 12.57
CA ALA A 88 5.32 24.33 12.72
C ALA A 88 4.25 23.97 11.67
N LEU A 89 4.61 23.22 10.62
CA LEU A 89 3.71 22.76 9.56
C LEU A 89 2.83 21.58 9.98
N PHE A 90 3.10 20.95 11.12
CA PHE A 90 2.22 19.92 11.66
C PHE A 90 0.97 20.59 12.27
N GLU A 91 -0.18 20.19 11.76
CA GLU A 91 -1.50 20.75 12.12
C GLU A 91 -2.42 19.64 12.65
N GLU A 92 -3.65 19.99 13.02
CA GLU A 92 -4.61 19.10 13.67
C GLU A 92 -5.01 17.88 12.80
N ASP A 93 -4.93 18.03 11.46
CA ASP A 93 -5.21 16.97 10.48
C ASP A 93 -4.13 15.88 10.40
N LEU A 94 -3.00 16.07 11.08
CA LEU A 94 -1.85 15.15 11.02
C LEU A 94 -2.21 13.73 11.46
N LEU A 95 -2.82 13.57 12.63
CA LEU A 95 -3.09 12.25 13.20
C LEU A 95 -4.11 11.46 12.36
N GLU A 96 -5.05 12.16 11.75
CA GLU A 96 -5.98 11.57 10.79
C GLU A 96 -5.25 11.16 9.51
N ALA A 97 -4.35 11.99 9.00
CA ALA A 97 -3.56 11.70 7.80
C ALA A 97 -2.64 10.47 7.97
N LEU A 98 -2.21 10.17 9.20
CA LEU A 98 -1.36 9.02 9.52
C LEU A 98 -2.13 7.71 9.80
N GLN A 99 -3.47 7.73 9.76
CA GLN A 99 -4.23 6.49 9.88
C GLN A 99 -3.94 5.59 8.67
N PRO A 100 -3.79 4.26 8.85
CA PRO A 100 -3.45 3.34 7.76
C PRO A 100 -4.38 3.46 6.54
N GLU A 101 -5.68 3.63 6.78
CA GLU A 101 -6.68 3.78 5.72
C GLU A 101 -6.42 5.03 4.88
N ASN A 102 -6.06 6.14 5.51
CA ASN A 102 -5.77 7.41 4.83
C ASN A 102 -4.42 7.37 4.11
N CYS A 103 -3.42 6.69 4.67
CA CYS A 103 -2.16 6.42 4.01
C CYS A 103 -2.38 5.63 2.71
N VAL A 104 -3.19 4.57 2.75
CA VAL A 104 -3.55 3.78 1.56
C VAL A 104 -4.38 4.62 0.58
N ALA A 105 -5.39 5.35 1.05
CA ALA A 105 -6.27 6.18 0.22
C ALA A 105 -5.51 7.28 -0.54
N ALA A 106 -4.40 7.78 0.02
CA ALA A 106 -3.54 8.78 -0.61
C ALA A 106 -2.73 8.24 -1.81
N ARG A 107 -2.62 6.92 -2.00
CA ARG A 107 -1.84 6.27 -3.07
C ARG A 107 -2.66 6.13 -4.36
N THR A 108 -2.99 7.24 -5.00
CA THR A 108 -3.87 7.34 -6.17
C THR A 108 -3.14 7.28 -7.51
N SER A 109 -1.84 6.98 -7.53
CA SER A 109 -1.11 6.75 -8.79
C SER A 109 -1.65 5.52 -9.53
N TYR A 110 -1.46 5.45 -10.84
CA TYR A 110 -1.85 4.31 -11.66
C TYR A 110 -1.32 2.98 -11.07
N GLY A 111 -2.22 2.06 -10.76
CA GLY A 111 -1.88 0.78 -10.11
C GLY A 111 -1.56 0.90 -8.62
N GLY A 112 -1.79 2.05 -8.02
CA GLY A 112 -1.65 2.25 -6.57
C GLY A 112 -2.71 1.51 -5.76
N PRO A 113 -2.49 1.35 -4.45
CA PRO A 113 -3.37 0.55 -3.59
C PRO A 113 -4.64 1.29 -3.13
N ALA A 114 -4.85 2.55 -3.48
CA ALA A 114 -6.09 3.26 -3.14
C ALA A 114 -7.32 2.50 -3.66
N PHE A 115 -8.40 2.45 -2.90
CA PHE A 115 -9.62 1.74 -3.29
C PHE A 115 -10.15 2.18 -4.66
N SER A 116 -10.05 3.47 -4.98
CA SER A 116 -10.43 4.01 -6.28
C SER A 116 -9.57 3.46 -7.44
N GLU A 117 -8.28 3.23 -7.20
CA GLU A 117 -7.38 2.65 -8.19
C GLU A 117 -7.57 1.14 -8.30
N ASN A 118 -7.78 0.44 -7.17
CA ASN A 118 -8.12 -0.98 -7.18
C ASN A 118 -9.39 -1.25 -8.00
N ALA A 119 -10.46 -0.46 -7.82
CA ALA A 119 -11.67 -0.60 -8.61
C ALA A 119 -11.41 -0.48 -10.12
N LYS A 120 -10.56 0.46 -10.53
CA LYS A 120 -10.14 0.61 -11.93
C LYS A 120 -9.33 -0.60 -12.43
N GLN A 121 -8.44 -1.15 -11.58
CA GLN A 121 -7.65 -2.33 -11.94
C GLN A 121 -8.54 -3.57 -12.10
N PHE A 122 -9.50 -3.78 -11.20
CA PHE A 122 -10.47 -4.88 -11.32
C PHE A 122 -11.28 -4.76 -12.62
N SER A 123 -11.83 -3.58 -12.92
CA SER A 123 -12.57 -3.38 -14.17
C SER A 123 -11.74 -3.65 -15.42
N ARG A 124 -10.46 -3.28 -15.43
CA ARG A 124 -9.53 -3.62 -16.53
C ARG A 124 -9.25 -5.12 -16.60
N GLY A 125 -9.08 -5.76 -15.44
CA GLY A 125 -8.90 -7.21 -15.35
C GLY A 125 -10.07 -7.95 -15.96
N ASP A 126 -11.30 -7.55 -15.64
CA ASP A 126 -12.52 -8.15 -16.18
C ASP A 126 -12.59 -8.03 -17.71
N VAL A 127 -12.24 -6.86 -18.25
CA VAL A 127 -12.19 -6.65 -19.72
C VAL A 127 -11.16 -7.58 -20.37
N LEU A 128 -9.93 -7.64 -19.80
CA LEU A 128 -8.86 -8.49 -20.33
C LEU A 128 -9.25 -9.97 -20.28
N LEU A 129 -9.87 -10.42 -19.20
CA LEU A 129 -10.35 -11.81 -19.06
C LEU A 129 -11.42 -12.14 -20.10
N ALA A 130 -12.36 -11.21 -20.36
CA ALA A 130 -13.38 -11.40 -21.38
C ALA A 130 -12.76 -11.49 -22.80
N GLU A 131 -11.79 -10.63 -23.12
CA GLU A 131 -11.07 -10.67 -24.39
C GLU A 131 -10.30 -11.99 -24.57
N GLN A 132 -9.59 -12.44 -23.52
CA GLN A 132 -8.85 -13.70 -23.54
C GLN A 132 -9.78 -14.91 -23.69
N GLN A 133 -10.97 -14.88 -23.06
CA GLN A 133 -11.95 -15.95 -23.20
C GLN A 133 -12.43 -16.10 -24.64
N VAL A 134 -12.69 -14.99 -25.35
CA VAL A 134 -13.07 -15.03 -26.77
C VAL A 134 -11.99 -15.69 -27.63
N VAL A 135 -10.71 -15.31 -27.41
CA VAL A 135 -9.58 -15.92 -28.12
C VAL A 135 -9.47 -17.42 -27.82
N LEU A 136 -9.66 -17.82 -26.58
CA LEU A 136 -9.60 -19.21 -26.15
C LEU A 136 -10.72 -20.04 -26.79
N ASP A 137 -11.92 -19.51 -26.87
CA ASP A 137 -13.08 -20.19 -27.45
C ASP A 137 -12.91 -20.34 -28.97
N ASP A 138 -12.38 -19.33 -29.68
CA ASP A 138 -12.04 -19.43 -31.09
C ASP A 138 -10.95 -20.49 -31.36
N LEU A 139 -9.91 -20.53 -30.51
CA LEU A 139 -8.87 -21.58 -30.62
C LEU A 139 -9.43 -22.99 -30.40
N LYS A 140 -10.31 -23.17 -29.42
CA LYS A 140 -10.96 -24.48 -29.16
C LYS A 140 -11.87 -24.93 -30.30
N ALA A 141 -12.53 -23.96 -30.97
CA ALA A 141 -13.40 -24.27 -32.11
C ALA A 141 -12.65 -24.69 -33.37
N ARG A 142 -11.35 -24.44 -33.46
CA ARG A 142 -10.46 -24.80 -34.59
C ARG A 142 -9.80 -26.17 -34.44
N ILE A 143 -9.91 -26.81 -33.28
CA ILE A 143 -9.36 -28.14 -32.96
C ILE A 143 -10.47 -29.19 -33.07
#